data_fc50643cd93be4ee9e6e187fa200c08e
#
_entry.id   fc50643cd93be4ee9e6e187fa200c08e
#
_cell.length_a   1.000
_cell.length_b   1.000
_cell.length_c   1.000
_cell.angle_alpha   90.00
_cell.angle_beta   90.00
_cell.angle_gamma   90.00
#
_symmetry.space_group_name_H-M   'P 1'
#
loop_
_entity.id
_entity.type
_entity.pdbx_description
1 polymer ?
#
loop_
_entity_poly.entity_id
_entity_poly.type
_entity_poly.pdbx_seq_one_letter_code
_entity_poly.pdbx_strand_id
1 'polypeptide(L)'
;FRKGKKKWCSGTVHPKIILDGRRGKMVSEIDHYVDQDLSSMYQRLNNYSSAAAADSVAAHDIPSGLEVFRRFFSRFLQSYFGKKGYREGYMGIALAMFSAMYPVLAYVKAKEILGGKSDREL
;
A
#
# COMPACT_ATOMS: atom_id res chain seq x y z
N PHE A 1 1.11 18.66 -16.68
CA PHE A 1 0.27 19.78 -16.19
C PHE A 1 1.10 21.05 -16.03
N ARG A 2 0.44 22.22 -16.07
CA ARG A 2 1.14 23.50 -15.89
C ARG A 2 1.58 23.65 -14.44
N LYS A 3 2.82 24.16 -14.24
CA LYS A 3 3.39 24.44 -12.93
C LYS A 3 2.44 25.35 -12.12
N GLY A 4 2.19 25.05 -10.85
CA GLY A 4 1.29 25.83 -9.97
C GLY A 4 -0.19 25.46 -10.01
N LYS A 5 -0.66 24.59 -10.92
CA LYS A 5 -2.07 24.18 -11.04
C LYS A 5 -2.39 22.87 -10.30
N LYS A 6 -1.42 22.29 -9.61
CA LYS A 6 -1.53 21.05 -8.84
C LYS A 6 -1.48 21.35 -7.36
N LYS A 7 -2.48 20.90 -6.61
CA LYS A 7 -2.50 20.90 -5.14
C LYS A 7 -2.59 19.46 -4.63
N TRP A 8 -1.81 19.14 -3.62
CA TRP A 8 -1.87 17.86 -2.94
C TRP A 8 -2.84 17.96 -1.76
N CYS A 9 -3.75 17.00 -1.63
CA CYS A 9 -4.50 16.82 -0.40
C CYS A 9 -3.74 15.89 0.55
N SER A 10 -4.07 15.98 1.83
CA SER A 10 -3.51 15.15 2.89
C SER A 10 -3.65 13.64 2.59
N GLY A 11 -2.64 12.89 2.95
CA GLY A 11 -2.54 11.44 2.78
C GLY A 11 -1.11 11.06 2.42
N THR A 12 -0.46 10.25 3.26
CA THR A 12 0.96 9.91 3.08
C THR A 12 1.15 8.83 2.02
N VAL A 13 0.24 7.86 1.98
CA VAL A 13 0.35 6.71 1.06
C VAL A 13 -0.32 6.97 -0.29
N HIS A 14 -1.47 7.64 -0.29
CA HIS A 14 -2.24 7.93 -1.50
C HIS A 14 -2.71 9.39 -1.52
N PRO A 15 -1.79 10.35 -1.68
CA PRO A 15 -2.18 11.76 -1.75
C PRO A 15 -3.06 11.99 -2.98
N LYS A 16 -4.25 12.55 -2.77
CA LYS A 16 -5.12 12.95 -3.86
C LYS A 16 -4.61 14.24 -4.50
N ILE A 17 -4.67 14.29 -5.81
CA ILE A 17 -4.29 15.47 -6.58
C ILE A 17 -5.55 16.25 -6.95
N ILE A 18 -5.59 17.50 -6.56
CA ILE A 18 -6.58 18.45 -7.06
C ILE A 18 -5.93 19.26 -8.17
N LEU A 19 -6.53 19.25 -9.35
CA LEU A 19 -6.12 20.04 -10.50
C LEU A 19 -7.11 21.18 -10.70
N ASP A 20 -6.59 22.39 -10.74
CA ASP A 20 -7.36 23.58 -11.12
C ASP A 20 -7.24 23.79 -12.65
N GLY A 21 -8.33 23.55 -13.37
CA GLY A 21 -8.41 23.74 -14.81
C GLY A 21 -8.99 22.57 -15.61
N ARG A 22 -8.96 22.70 -16.93
CA ARG A 22 -9.47 21.65 -17.85
C ARG A 22 -8.58 20.40 -17.78
N ARG A 23 -9.20 19.24 -17.69
CA ARG A 23 -8.53 17.94 -17.71
C ARG A 23 -8.53 17.40 -19.12
N GLY A 24 -7.38 17.00 -19.62
CA GLY A 24 -7.22 16.23 -20.84
C GLY A 24 -6.90 14.77 -20.53
N LYS A 25 -7.26 13.86 -21.42
CA LYS A 25 -6.84 12.46 -21.38
C LYS A 25 -5.69 12.28 -22.35
N MET A 26 -4.58 11.72 -21.88
CA MET A 26 -3.49 11.31 -22.75
C MET A 26 -3.88 10.02 -23.46
N VAL A 27 -3.58 9.92 -24.74
CA VAL A 27 -3.84 8.74 -25.57
C VAL A 27 -2.65 7.78 -25.56
N SER A 28 -1.45 8.31 -25.31
CA SER A 28 -0.23 7.52 -25.23
C SER A 28 -0.17 6.75 -23.90
N GLU A 29 0.14 5.48 -23.96
CA GLU A 29 0.45 4.66 -22.81
C GLU A 29 1.82 5.05 -22.24
N ILE A 30 1.94 5.02 -20.92
CA ILE A 30 3.21 5.24 -20.23
C ILE A 30 3.61 3.87 -19.66
N ASP A 31 4.73 3.34 -20.16
CA ASP A 31 5.33 2.15 -19.59
C ASP A 31 5.86 2.48 -18.19
N HIS A 32 5.25 1.87 -17.19
CA HIS A 32 5.60 2.08 -15.79
C HIS A 32 6.24 0.82 -15.21
N TYR A 33 7.57 0.80 -15.20
CA TYR A 33 8.35 -0.26 -14.55
C TYR A 33 8.37 0.02 -13.04
N VAL A 34 7.54 -0.70 -12.29
CA VAL A 34 7.36 -0.45 -10.86
C VAL A 34 8.39 -1.20 -10.02
N ASP A 35 8.65 -2.46 -10.37
CA ASP A 35 9.61 -3.32 -9.68
C ASP A 35 10.44 -4.07 -10.72
N GLN A 36 11.76 -4.04 -10.53
CA GLN A 36 12.70 -4.75 -11.41
C GLN A 36 13.04 -6.14 -10.88
N ASP A 37 12.94 -6.33 -9.55
CA ASP A 37 13.26 -7.57 -8.86
C ASP A 37 12.46 -7.75 -7.56
N LEU A 38 12.58 -8.92 -6.94
CA LEU A 38 11.93 -9.23 -5.67
C LEU A 38 12.43 -8.34 -4.52
N SER A 39 13.68 -7.90 -4.56
CA SER A 39 14.27 -7.02 -3.54
C SER A 39 13.59 -5.65 -3.55
N SER A 40 13.41 -5.06 -4.73
CA SER A 40 12.68 -3.81 -4.92
C SER A 40 11.23 -3.90 -4.45
N MET A 41 10.57 -5.02 -4.74
CA MET A 41 9.22 -5.31 -4.26
C MET A 41 9.15 -5.38 -2.73
N TYR A 42 10.10 -6.06 -2.10
CA TYR A 42 10.18 -6.17 -0.65
C TYR A 42 10.41 -4.80 0.00
N GLN A 43 11.36 -4.01 -0.51
CA GLN A 43 11.61 -2.64 -0.03
C GLN A 43 10.36 -1.78 -0.14
N ARG A 44 9.66 -1.85 -1.28
CA ARG A 44 8.40 -1.14 -1.47
C ARG A 44 7.35 -1.58 -0.47
N LEU A 45 7.15 -2.89 -0.27
CA LEU A 45 6.22 -3.44 0.71
C LEU A 45 6.54 -2.92 2.12
N ASN A 46 7.83 -2.92 2.50
CA ASN A 46 8.29 -2.42 3.78
C ASN A 46 7.97 -0.93 3.96
N ASN A 47 8.29 -0.09 2.97
CA ASN A 47 8.07 1.35 3.01
C ASN A 47 6.58 1.70 3.07
N TYR A 48 5.77 1.09 2.19
CA TYR A 48 4.33 1.36 2.16
C TYR A 48 3.61 0.85 3.41
N SER A 49 4.00 -0.30 3.96
CA SER A 49 3.41 -0.80 5.22
C SER A 49 3.78 0.08 6.41
N SER A 50 5.00 0.66 6.44
CA SER A 50 5.40 1.62 7.48
C SER A 50 4.61 2.93 7.40
N ALA A 51 4.44 3.48 6.19
CA ALA A 51 3.64 4.68 5.99
C ALA A 51 2.16 4.44 6.36
N ALA A 52 1.58 3.31 5.95
CA ALA A 52 0.20 2.96 6.29
C ALA A 52 0.01 2.75 7.80
N ALA A 53 1.00 2.18 8.49
CA ALA A 53 0.97 2.04 9.94
C ALA A 53 0.96 3.41 10.63
N ALA A 54 1.82 4.33 10.21
CA ALA A 54 1.87 5.68 10.74
C ALA A 54 0.55 6.44 10.51
N ASP A 55 -0.03 6.34 9.31
CA ASP A 55 -1.31 6.95 8.97
C ASP A 55 -2.45 6.38 9.83
N SER A 56 -2.50 5.05 10.04
CA SER A 56 -3.52 4.40 10.88
C SER A 56 -3.42 4.80 12.34
N VAL A 57 -2.20 4.95 12.87
CA VAL A 57 -1.98 5.43 14.25
C VAL A 57 -2.38 6.89 14.38
N ALA A 58 -2.03 7.74 13.41
CA ALA A 58 -2.39 9.16 13.41
C ALA A 58 -3.90 9.37 13.31
N ALA A 59 -4.59 8.53 12.53
CA ALA A 59 -6.04 8.58 12.37
C ALA A 59 -6.80 7.93 13.55
N HIS A 60 -6.12 7.26 14.50
CA HIS A 60 -6.73 6.43 15.56
C HIS A 60 -7.67 5.35 14.99
N ASP A 61 -7.40 4.90 13.76
CA ASP A 61 -8.19 3.89 13.05
C ASP A 61 -7.32 2.67 12.74
N ILE A 62 -7.18 1.80 13.74
CA ILE A 62 -6.43 0.55 13.62
C ILE A 62 -7.42 -0.60 13.42
N PRO A 63 -7.33 -1.34 12.31
CA PRO A 63 -8.25 -2.44 12.03
C PRO A 63 -8.13 -3.53 13.10
N SER A 64 -9.21 -4.29 13.32
CA SER A 64 -9.18 -5.46 14.18
C SER A 64 -8.35 -6.59 13.55
N GLY A 65 -7.84 -7.52 14.37
CA GLY A 65 -7.09 -8.69 13.87
C GLY A 65 -7.90 -9.54 12.89
N LEU A 66 -9.20 -9.70 13.12
CA LEU A 66 -10.11 -10.43 12.24
C LEU A 66 -10.24 -9.73 10.87
N GLU A 67 -10.32 -8.41 10.87
CA GLU A 67 -10.38 -7.62 9.64
C GLU A 67 -9.08 -7.74 8.84
N VAL A 68 -7.92 -7.71 9.52
CA VAL A 68 -6.62 -7.92 8.89
C VAL A 68 -6.53 -9.30 8.25
N PHE A 69 -6.99 -10.33 8.96
CA PHE A 69 -7.04 -11.71 8.45
C PHE A 69 -7.92 -11.82 7.20
N ARG A 70 -9.14 -11.25 7.25
CA ARG A 70 -10.03 -11.19 6.09
C ARG A 70 -9.38 -10.46 4.91
N ARG A 71 -8.71 -9.34 5.16
CA ARG A 71 -8.01 -8.55 4.13
C ARG A 71 -6.84 -9.34 3.52
N PHE A 72 -6.11 -10.12 4.32
CA PHE A 72 -5.04 -11.00 3.85
C PHE A 72 -5.56 -12.00 2.80
N PHE A 73 -6.59 -12.78 3.15
CA PHE A 73 -7.14 -13.78 2.24
C PHE A 73 -7.77 -13.14 1.00
N SER A 74 -8.54 -12.08 1.18
CA SER A 74 -9.16 -11.36 0.06
C SER A 74 -8.13 -10.85 -0.93
N ARG A 75 -7.04 -10.26 -0.47
CA ARG A 75 -5.96 -9.75 -1.34
C ARG A 75 -5.19 -10.87 -2.02
N PHE A 76 -4.93 -11.97 -1.31
CA PHE A 76 -4.30 -13.15 -1.89
C PHE A 76 -5.15 -13.71 -3.03
N LEU A 77 -6.41 -14.00 -2.77
CA LEU A 77 -7.34 -14.55 -3.78
C LEU A 77 -7.51 -13.59 -4.97
N GLN A 78 -7.66 -12.30 -4.70
CA GLN A 78 -7.78 -11.29 -5.74
C GLN A 78 -6.52 -11.22 -6.62
N SER A 79 -5.32 -11.28 -6.01
CA SER A 79 -4.07 -11.23 -6.75
C SER A 79 -3.81 -12.52 -7.51
N TYR A 80 -3.99 -13.67 -6.87
CA TYR A 80 -3.69 -14.96 -7.48
C TYR A 80 -4.72 -15.39 -8.53
N PHE A 81 -6.02 -15.28 -8.21
CA PHE A 81 -7.09 -15.68 -9.13
C PHE A 81 -7.62 -14.49 -9.94
N GLY A 82 -7.93 -13.37 -9.30
CA GLY A 82 -8.57 -12.22 -9.95
C GLY A 82 -7.66 -11.57 -11.00
N LYS A 83 -6.37 -11.43 -10.71
CA LYS A 83 -5.36 -10.91 -11.64
C LYS A 83 -4.66 -12.01 -12.45
N LYS A 84 -5.15 -13.25 -12.36
CA LYS A 84 -4.59 -14.41 -13.08
C LYS A 84 -3.11 -14.70 -12.73
N GLY A 85 -2.68 -14.38 -11.51
CA GLY A 85 -1.32 -14.63 -11.03
C GLY A 85 -0.87 -16.08 -11.16
N TYR A 86 -1.81 -17.05 -11.12
CA TYR A 86 -1.52 -18.48 -11.37
C TYR A 86 -0.88 -18.75 -12.74
N ARG A 87 -1.01 -17.82 -13.71
CA ARG A 87 -0.39 -17.95 -15.03
C ARG A 87 1.09 -17.59 -15.05
N GLU A 88 1.54 -16.84 -14.05
CA GLU A 88 2.92 -16.38 -13.88
C GLU A 88 3.78 -17.36 -13.04
N GLY A 89 3.27 -18.58 -12.81
CA GLY A 89 3.96 -19.61 -12.06
C GLY A 89 4.35 -19.16 -10.64
N TYR A 90 5.59 -19.47 -10.22
CA TYR A 90 6.10 -19.12 -8.89
C TYR A 90 6.16 -17.61 -8.64
N MET A 91 6.38 -16.82 -9.67
CA MET A 91 6.39 -15.36 -9.54
C MET A 91 4.98 -14.82 -9.19
N GLY A 92 3.94 -15.39 -9.77
CA GLY A 92 2.56 -15.04 -9.45
C GLY A 92 2.17 -15.37 -8.01
N ILE A 93 2.68 -16.49 -7.46
CA ILE A 93 2.50 -16.82 -6.03
C ILE A 93 3.21 -15.78 -5.16
N ALA A 94 4.48 -15.45 -5.48
CA ALA A 94 5.24 -14.44 -4.75
C ALA A 94 4.51 -13.08 -4.73
N LEU A 95 4.04 -12.62 -5.88
CA LEU A 95 3.27 -11.37 -6.00
C LEU A 95 1.97 -11.39 -5.17
N ALA A 96 1.26 -12.51 -5.18
CA ALA A 96 0.04 -12.69 -4.38
C ALA A 96 0.35 -12.66 -2.88
N MET A 97 1.44 -13.30 -2.45
CA MET A 97 1.91 -13.28 -1.05
C MET A 97 2.31 -11.86 -0.62
N PHE A 98 3.11 -11.13 -1.40
CA PHE A 98 3.46 -9.74 -1.09
C PHE A 98 2.22 -8.84 -0.97
N SER A 99 1.26 -9.00 -1.88
CA SER A 99 0.00 -8.25 -1.82
C SER A 99 -0.80 -8.56 -0.55
N ALA A 100 -0.84 -9.83 -0.13
CA ALA A 100 -1.54 -10.29 1.06
C ALA A 100 -0.84 -9.86 2.36
N MET A 101 0.50 -9.84 2.37
CA MET A 101 1.31 -9.46 3.54
C MET A 101 1.18 -7.97 3.90
N TYR A 102 0.84 -7.10 2.95
CA TYR A 102 0.75 -5.66 3.18
C TYR A 102 -0.12 -5.25 4.37
N PRO A 103 -1.41 -5.66 4.48
CA PRO A 103 -2.24 -5.29 5.63
C PRO A 103 -1.75 -5.88 6.95
N VAL A 104 -1.12 -7.06 6.92
CA VAL A 104 -0.54 -7.70 8.11
C VAL A 104 0.61 -6.88 8.65
N LEU A 105 1.57 -6.53 7.77
CA LEU A 105 2.74 -5.72 8.16
C LEU A 105 2.33 -4.33 8.64
N ALA A 106 1.36 -3.68 7.98
CA ALA A 106 0.84 -2.39 8.41
C ALA A 106 0.22 -2.47 9.81
N TYR A 107 -0.54 -3.52 10.09
CA TYR A 107 -1.15 -3.75 11.40
C TYR A 107 -0.10 -3.98 12.50
N VAL A 108 0.85 -4.90 12.26
CA VAL A 108 1.91 -5.21 13.24
C VAL A 108 2.73 -3.97 13.55
N LYS A 109 3.18 -3.24 12.53
CA LYS A 109 3.95 -2.00 12.71
C LYS A 109 3.14 -0.91 13.44
N ALA A 110 1.84 -0.80 13.19
CA ALA A 110 0.98 0.12 13.94
C ALA A 110 0.93 -0.24 15.44
N LYS A 111 0.85 -1.54 15.74
CA LYS A 111 0.91 -2.02 17.13
C LYS A 111 2.27 -1.76 17.80
N GLU A 112 3.37 -1.94 17.07
CA GLU A 112 4.72 -1.61 17.54
C GLU A 112 4.86 -0.11 17.87
N ILE A 113 4.36 0.78 17.01
CA ILE A 113 4.37 2.23 17.25
C ILE A 113 3.60 2.57 18.53
N LEU A 114 2.45 1.94 18.78
CA LEU A 114 1.66 2.16 19.98
C LEU A 114 2.34 1.59 21.23
N GLY A 115 2.89 0.36 21.16
CA GLY A 115 3.62 -0.26 22.28
C GLY A 115 4.84 0.55 22.67
N GLY A 116 5.66 0.95 21.70
CA GLY A 116 6.84 1.78 21.97
C GLY A 116 6.54 3.21 22.47
N LYS A 117 5.31 3.71 22.34
CA LYS A 117 4.85 4.93 22.99
C LYS A 117 4.51 4.67 24.47
N SER A 118 3.85 3.55 24.76
CA SER A 118 3.49 3.16 26.14
C SER A 118 4.73 2.98 27.02
N ASP A 119 5.81 2.38 26.49
CA ASP A 119 7.05 2.15 27.23
C ASP A 119 7.89 3.43 27.51
N ARG A 120 7.59 4.54 26.83
CA ARG A 120 8.29 5.82 27.05
C ARG A 120 7.54 6.77 27.98
N GLU A 121 6.32 6.44 28.34
CA GLU A 121 5.47 7.23 29.26
C GLU A 121 5.47 6.68 30.70
N LEU A 122 6.22 5.58 30.95
CA LEU A 122 6.48 4.99 32.26
C LEU A 122 7.90 5.33 32.74
#